data_7c45f44324ad747f790879b923b8b2ff
#
_entry.id   7c45f44324ad747f790879b923b8b2ff
#
_cell.length_a   1.000
_cell.length_b   1.000
_cell.length_c   1.000
_cell.angle_alpha   90.00
_cell.angle_beta   90.00
_cell.angle_gamma   90.00
#
_symmetry.space_group_name_H-M   'P 1'
#
loop_
_entity.id
_entity.type
_entity.pdbx_description
1 polymer ?
#
loop_
_entity_poly.entity_id
_entity_poly.type
_entity_poly.pdbx_seq_one_letter_code
_entity_poly.pdbx_strand_id
1 'polypeptide(L)'
;MALSLELGRKFLGKPITDSYGRSLGRVVGLAADVKNEVGLIEIELGNGEFFSCPSYQVSFKGDSATYIYQWRIDADHVEKELDLALRRLRALEELFRVGEIPKDIYEEFRKQHENAVTQLKDRRQTVVTGLKDKVGRLNLQIKELQTFLASLKMQHTTGDIDDGTYKDASGSIEAGLNRAFSEKDDLEAVIEGLMKLDIKLMTPPQLTPRIEVKPATPTPAQPATPEVKKETPIIVRFEEK
;
A
#
# COMPACT_ATOMS: atom_id res chain seq x y z
N MET A 1 -2.95 8.87 -6.10
CA MET A 1 -3.47 9.96 -6.99
C MET A 1 -4.95 9.74 -7.13
N ALA A 2 -5.76 10.81 -7.05
CA ALA A 2 -7.20 10.71 -7.31
C ALA A 2 -7.42 10.35 -8.79
N LEU A 3 -8.41 9.51 -9.08
CA LEU A 3 -8.79 9.13 -10.43
C LEU A 3 -9.64 10.25 -11.03
N SER A 4 -9.18 10.87 -12.13
CA SER A 4 -10.01 11.85 -12.84
C SER A 4 -11.15 11.17 -13.62
N LEU A 5 -12.29 11.84 -13.71
CA LEU A 5 -13.46 11.33 -14.45
C LEU A 5 -13.13 11.12 -15.95
N GLU A 6 -12.27 11.95 -16.53
CA GLU A 6 -11.83 11.80 -17.92
C GLU A 6 -11.08 10.49 -18.15
N LEU A 7 -10.17 10.16 -17.25
CA LEU A 7 -9.45 8.88 -17.31
C LEU A 7 -10.41 7.70 -17.06
N GLY A 8 -11.25 7.80 -16.05
CA GLY A 8 -12.22 6.74 -15.70
C GLY A 8 -13.18 6.39 -16.84
N ARG A 9 -13.67 7.40 -17.58
CA ARG A 9 -14.60 7.21 -18.73
C ARG A 9 -14.04 6.26 -19.80
N LYS A 10 -12.72 6.20 -19.97
CA LYS A 10 -12.08 5.30 -20.95
C LYS A 10 -12.27 3.81 -20.60
N PHE A 11 -12.64 3.53 -19.36
CA PHE A 11 -12.81 2.16 -18.86
C PHE A 11 -14.27 1.73 -18.72
N LEU A 12 -15.24 2.61 -19.00
CA LEU A 12 -16.65 2.23 -19.03
C LEU A 12 -16.86 1.13 -20.11
N GLY A 13 -17.52 0.05 -19.71
CA GLY A 13 -17.77 -1.13 -20.54
C GLY A 13 -16.56 -2.08 -20.66
N LYS A 14 -15.36 -1.70 -20.19
CA LYS A 14 -14.17 -2.56 -20.27
C LYS A 14 -14.16 -3.63 -19.17
N PRO A 15 -13.54 -4.80 -19.45
CA PRO A 15 -13.39 -5.85 -18.45
C PRO A 15 -12.49 -5.41 -17.30
N ILE A 16 -12.79 -5.92 -16.11
CA ILE A 16 -11.97 -5.79 -14.92
C ILE A 16 -11.55 -7.16 -14.41
N THR A 17 -10.28 -7.29 -14.06
CA THR A 17 -9.70 -8.52 -13.48
C THR A 17 -9.19 -8.24 -12.07
N ASP A 18 -9.01 -9.28 -11.27
CA ASP A 18 -8.25 -9.15 -10.03
C ASP A 18 -6.74 -9.22 -10.27
N SER A 19 -5.95 -9.08 -9.19
CA SER A 19 -4.49 -9.13 -9.24
C SER A 19 -3.93 -10.51 -9.68
N TYR A 20 -4.77 -11.55 -9.70
CA TYR A 20 -4.40 -12.92 -10.07
C TYR A 20 -4.96 -13.34 -11.44
N GLY A 21 -5.53 -12.39 -12.19
CA GLY A 21 -6.06 -12.63 -13.53
C GLY A 21 -7.43 -13.31 -13.57
N ARG A 22 -8.19 -13.32 -12.43
CA ARG A 22 -9.60 -13.74 -12.47
C ARG A 22 -10.42 -12.62 -13.10
N SER A 23 -11.28 -12.95 -14.06
CA SER A 23 -12.28 -12.01 -14.57
C SER A 23 -13.32 -11.77 -13.47
N LEU A 24 -13.47 -10.53 -13.05
CA LEU A 24 -14.51 -10.12 -12.09
C LEU A 24 -15.79 -9.70 -12.80
N GLY A 25 -15.66 -9.05 -13.96
CA GLY A 25 -16.78 -8.50 -14.70
C GLY A 25 -16.38 -7.32 -15.56
N ARG A 26 -17.19 -6.26 -15.61
CA ARG A 26 -16.91 -5.04 -16.36
C ARG A 26 -17.27 -3.78 -15.57
N VAL A 27 -16.56 -2.69 -15.83
CA VAL A 27 -16.85 -1.38 -15.26
C VAL A 27 -18.09 -0.81 -15.94
N VAL A 28 -19.14 -0.49 -15.17
CA VAL A 28 -20.41 0.00 -15.72
C VAL A 28 -20.79 1.40 -15.24
N GLY A 29 -20.16 1.90 -14.17
CA GLY A 29 -20.49 3.21 -13.62
C GLY A 29 -19.32 3.88 -12.91
N LEU A 30 -19.38 5.22 -12.85
CA LEU A 30 -18.43 6.05 -12.13
C LEU A 30 -19.22 7.15 -11.39
N ALA A 31 -19.02 7.26 -10.09
CA ALA A 31 -19.51 8.39 -9.31
C ALA A 31 -18.37 9.35 -9.01
N ALA A 32 -18.45 10.57 -9.53
CA ALA A 32 -17.47 11.62 -9.35
C ALA A 32 -18.03 12.77 -8.54
N ASP A 33 -17.16 13.50 -7.85
CA ASP A 33 -17.49 14.70 -7.13
C ASP A 33 -17.53 15.94 -8.07
N VAL A 34 -17.79 17.11 -7.48
CA VAL A 34 -17.84 18.41 -8.21
C VAL A 34 -16.49 18.83 -8.81
N LYS A 35 -15.38 18.21 -8.37
CA LYS A 35 -14.03 18.44 -8.90
C LYS A 35 -13.67 17.45 -10.02
N ASN A 36 -14.63 16.63 -10.46
CA ASN A 36 -14.41 15.54 -11.40
C ASN A 36 -13.41 14.48 -10.90
N GLU A 37 -13.33 14.26 -9.58
CA GLU A 37 -12.60 13.16 -8.98
C GLU A 37 -13.53 11.98 -8.73
N VAL A 38 -13.19 10.81 -9.27
CA VAL A 38 -14.00 9.59 -9.13
C VAL A 38 -13.81 9.02 -7.74
N GLY A 39 -14.89 8.99 -6.95
CA GLY A 39 -14.91 8.40 -5.61
C GLY A 39 -15.28 6.91 -5.62
N LEU A 40 -16.30 6.53 -6.43
CA LEU A 40 -16.80 5.16 -6.52
C LEU A 40 -16.82 4.67 -7.97
N ILE A 41 -16.61 3.36 -8.12
CA ILE A 41 -16.67 2.63 -9.38
C ILE A 41 -17.69 1.51 -9.22
N GLU A 42 -18.62 1.42 -10.18
CA GLU A 42 -19.61 0.35 -10.26
C GLU A 42 -19.15 -0.72 -11.24
N ILE A 43 -19.18 -1.96 -10.78
CA ILE A 43 -18.74 -3.14 -11.53
C ILE A 43 -19.93 -4.08 -11.64
N GLU A 44 -20.29 -4.49 -12.86
CA GLU A 44 -21.19 -5.62 -13.09
C GLU A 44 -20.36 -6.90 -13.07
N LEU A 45 -20.66 -7.77 -12.12
CA LEU A 45 -20.00 -9.05 -11.95
C LEU A 45 -20.45 -10.07 -13.00
N GLY A 46 -19.66 -11.13 -13.19
CA GLY A 46 -19.97 -12.19 -14.15
C GLY A 46 -21.26 -12.97 -13.89
N ASN A 47 -21.81 -12.89 -12.68
CA ASN A 47 -23.13 -13.47 -12.28
C ASN A 47 -24.30 -12.51 -12.49
N GLY A 48 -24.06 -11.29 -13.00
CA GLY A 48 -25.08 -10.25 -13.19
C GLY A 48 -25.39 -9.38 -11.97
N GLU A 49 -24.69 -9.59 -10.86
CA GLU A 49 -24.77 -8.71 -9.70
C GLU A 49 -23.94 -7.45 -9.89
N PHE A 50 -24.28 -6.38 -9.18
CA PHE A 50 -23.54 -5.13 -9.18
C PHE A 50 -22.78 -4.95 -7.88
N PHE A 51 -21.55 -4.43 -7.99
CA PHE A 51 -20.66 -4.20 -6.89
C PHE A 51 -19.99 -2.82 -7.00
N SER A 52 -20.25 -1.99 -5.99
CA SER A 52 -19.59 -0.66 -5.89
C SER A 52 -18.33 -0.76 -5.05
N CYS A 53 -17.22 -0.21 -5.56
CA CYS A 53 -15.98 -0.09 -4.81
C CYS A 53 -15.39 1.31 -4.88
N PRO A 54 -14.63 1.74 -3.85
CA PRO A 54 -13.86 2.97 -3.91
C PRO A 54 -12.84 2.96 -5.05
N SER A 55 -12.63 4.11 -5.70
CA SER A 55 -11.74 4.23 -6.85
C SER A 55 -10.29 3.83 -6.56
N TYR A 56 -9.83 3.97 -5.31
CA TYR A 56 -8.49 3.53 -4.91
C TYR A 56 -8.29 2.00 -4.92
N GLN A 57 -9.38 1.23 -4.98
CA GLN A 57 -9.34 -0.23 -5.14
C GLN A 57 -9.21 -0.68 -6.59
N VAL A 58 -9.17 0.25 -7.55
CA VAL A 58 -9.00 -0.10 -8.96
C VAL A 58 -7.76 0.59 -9.52
N SER A 59 -6.85 -0.20 -10.05
CA SER A 59 -5.66 0.27 -10.77
C SER A 59 -5.93 0.25 -12.26
N PHE A 60 -5.73 1.39 -12.91
CA PHE A 60 -5.86 1.55 -14.36
C PHE A 60 -4.47 1.64 -14.98
N LYS A 61 -4.13 0.68 -15.84
CA LYS A 61 -2.85 0.64 -16.57
C LYS A 61 -3.09 0.32 -18.05
N GLY A 62 -2.69 1.24 -18.94
CA GLY A 62 -2.99 1.08 -20.37
C GLY A 62 -4.49 0.93 -20.59
N ASP A 63 -4.92 -0.18 -21.14
CA ASP A 63 -6.32 -0.53 -21.40
C ASP A 63 -6.94 -1.50 -20.38
N SER A 64 -6.21 -1.87 -19.33
CA SER A 64 -6.67 -2.81 -18.32
C SER A 64 -7.06 -2.14 -17.00
N ALA A 65 -8.16 -2.62 -16.42
CA ALA A 65 -8.59 -2.29 -15.06
C ALA A 65 -8.33 -3.50 -14.15
N THR A 66 -7.65 -3.28 -13.04
CA THR A 66 -7.33 -4.34 -12.08
C THR A 66 -7.88 -3.96 -10.70
N TYR A 67 -8.70 -4.84 -10.14
CA TYR A 67 -9.23 -4.69 -8.79
C TYR A 67 -8.19 -5.10 -7.74
N ILE A 68 -8.02 -4.26 -6.73
CA ILE A 68 -7.12 -4.48 -5.59
C ILE A 68 -7.98 -4.80 -4.37
N TYR A 69 -7.78 -5.97 -3.80
CA TYR A 69 -8.51 -6.39 -2.61
C TYR A 69 -8.24 -5.50 -1.40
N GLN A 70 -9.27 -5.23 -0.60
CA GLN A 70 -9.17 -4.39 0.59
C GLN A 70 -8.08 -4.87 1.56
N TRP A 71 -7.94 -6.18 1.74
CA TRP A 71 -6.91 -6.74 2.61
C TRP A 71 -5.48 -6.32 2.24
N ARG A 72 -5.20 -6.14 0.93
CA ARG A 72 -3.89 -5.68 0.45
C ARG A 72 -3.62 -4.24 0.87
N ILE A 73 -4.64 -3.40 0.73
CA ILE A 73 -4.58 -1.99 1.11
C ILE A 73 -4.41 -1.86 2.63
N ASP A 74 -5.18 -2.65 3.39
CA ASP A 74 -5.08 -2.64 4.86
C ASP A 74 -3.71 -3.10 5.35
N ALA A 75 -3.14 -4.15 4.74
CA ALA A 75 -1.81 -4.63 5.04
C ALA A 75 -0.74 -3.56 4.76
N ASP A 76 -0.78 -2.94 3.57
CA ASP A 76 0.14 -1.87 3.18
C ASP A 76 0.05 -0.65 4.09
N HIS A 77 -1.17 -0.27 4.52
CA HIS A 77 -1.37 0.84 5.46
C HIS A 77 -0.77 0.53 6.84
N VAL A 78 -1.11 -0.63 7.39
CA VAL A 78 -0.58 -1.05 8.70
C VAL A 78 0.93 -1.14 8.69
N GLU A 79 1.52 -1.69 7.63
CA GLU A 79 2.97 -1.77 7.47
C GLU A 79 3.63 -0.39 7.51
N LYS A 80 3.12 0.55 6.68
CA LYS A 80 3.67 1.91 6.58
C LYS A 80 3.49 2.72 7.86
N GLU A 81 2.31 2.65 8.46
CA GLU A 81 2.00 3.38 9.69
C GLU A 81 2.83 2.87 10.86
N LEU A 82 2.97 1.54 11.00
CA LEU A 82 3.76 0.94 12.06
C LEU A 82 5.25 1.24 11.87
N ASP A 83 5.81 1.08 10.68
CA ASP A 83 7.21 1.44 10.39
C ASP A 83 7.50 2.92 10.70
N LEU A 84 6.57 3.82 10.35
CA LEU A 84 6.71 5.25 10.66
C LEU A 84 6.66 5.53 12.17
N ALA A 85 5.70 4.93 12.89
CA ALA A 85 5.56 5.10 14.33
C ALA A 85 6.81 4.62 15.08
N LEU A 86 7.36 3.49 14.65
CA LEU A 86 8.57 2.91 15.21
C LEU A 86 9.82 3.76 14.93
N ARG A 87 9.94 4.31 13.72
CA ARG A 87 11.03 5.26 13.39
C ARG A 87 10.96 6.54 14.22
N ARG A 88 9.74 7.06 14.46
CA ARG A 88 9.54 8.24 15.30
C ARG A 88 9.92 7.98 16.76
N LEU A 89 9.56 6.81 17.29
CA LEU A 89 9.93 6.43 18.66
C LEU A 89 11.45 6.35 18.83
N ARG A 90 12.16 5.73 17.88
CA ARG A 90 13.63 5.68 17.89
C ARG A 90 14.27 7.07 17.77
N ALA A 91 13.75 7.92 16.91
CA ALA A 91 14.26 9.29 16.77
C ALA A 91 14.08 10.08 18.07
N LEU A 92 12.94 9.90 18.74
CA LEU A 92 12.66 10.52 20.04
C LEU A 92 13.65 10.04 21.12
N GLU A 93 13.94 8.75 21.20
CA GLU A 93 14.92 8.17 22.11
C GLU A 93 16.33 8.73 21.84
N GLU A 94 16.71 8.87 20.58
CA GLU A 94 18.01 9.43 20.20
C GLU A 94 18.13 10.92 20.58
N LEU A 95 17.12 11.73 20.30
CA LEU A 95 17.08 13.15 20.68
C LEU A 95 17.19 13.34 22.19
N PHE A 96 16.55 12.49 22.97
CA PHE A 96 16.68 12.51 24.43
C PHE A 96 18.08 12.09 24.88
N ARG A 97 18.65 11.04 24.29
CA ARG A 97 19.99 10.52 24.60
C ARG A 97 21.09 11.55 24.38
N VAL A 98 20.96 12.37 23.31
CA VAL A 98 21.94 13.44 23.03
C VAL A 98 21.65 14.76 23.74
N GLY A 99 20.58 14.81 24.56
CA GLY A 99 20.23 15.97 25.35
C GLY A 99 19.58 17.13 24.57
N GLU A 100 19.07 16.86 23.35
CA GLU A 100 18.41 17.88 22.51
C GLU A 100 16.97 18.19 22.99
N ILE A 101 16.35 17.30 23.78
CA ILE A 101 15.01 17.51 24.32
C ILE A 101 14.98 17.32 25.86
N PRO A 102 14.18 18.12 26.58
CA PRO A 102 13.97 17.99 28.04
C PRO A 102 13.24 16.68 28.37
N LYS A 103 13.43 16.20 29.60
CA LYS A 103 12.88 14.92 30.06
C LYS A 103 11.34 14.90 30.08
N ASP A 104 10.70 15.97 30.51
CA ASP A 104 9.24 16.11 30.55
C ASP A 104 8.61 16.01 29.16
N ILE A 105 9.19 16.68 28.18
CA ILE A 105 8.77 16.60 26.76
C ILE A 105 9.00 15.20 26.20
N TYR A 106 10.16 14.58 26.51
CA TYR A 106 10.42 13.19 26.11
C TYR A 106 9.37 12.23 26.65
N GLU A 107 9.04 12.29 27.94
CA GLU A 107 8.07 11.40 28.58
C GLU A 107 6.67 11.55 27.99
N GLU A 108 6.25 12.78 27.69
CA GLU A 108 4.96 13.06 27.05
C GLU A 108 4.87 12.44 25.65
N PHE A 109 5.81 12.75 24.78
CA PHE A 109 5.83 12.22 23.40
C PHE A 109 6.03 10.71 23.36
N ARG A 110 6.86 10.18 24.26
CA ARG A 110 7.07 8.74 24.39
C ARG A 110 5.75 8.02 24.66
N LYS A 111 4.99 8.47 25.64
CA LYS A 111 3.69 7.90 25.98
C LYS A 111 2.71 7.92 24.80
N GLN A 112 2.66 9.04 24.07
CA GLN A 112 1.81 9.16 22.89
C GLN A 112 2.22 8.16 21.81
N HIS A 113 3.50 8.05 21.49
CA HIS A 113 4.01 7.15 20.46
C HIS A 113 3.93 5.67 20.86
N GLU A 114 4.17 5.32 22.12
CA GLU A 114 3.99 3.95 22.63
C GLU A 114 2.52 3.49 22.52
N ASN A 115 1.57 4.37 22.86
CA ASN A 115 0.15 4.08 22.68
C ASN A 115 -0.22 3.85 21.19
N ALA A 116 0.28 4.71 20.30
CA ALA A 116 0.06 4.55 18.86
C ALA A 116 0.66 3.24 18.34
N VAL A 117 1.87 2.88 18.73
CA VAL A 117 2.51 1.61 18.36
C VAL A 117 1.69 0.41 18.87
N THR A 118 1.17 0.49 20.10
CA THR A 118 0.34 -0.59 20.66
C THR A 118 -0.92 -0.80 19.81
N GLN A 119 -1.66 0.28 19.51
CA GLN A 119 -2.86 0.20 18.67
C GLN A 119 -2.56 -0.34 17.26
N LEU A 120 -1.45 0.08 16.67
CA LEU A 120 -1.02 -0.41 15.35
C LEU A 120 -0.62 -1.90 15.38
N LYS A 121 -0.02 -2.37 16.47
CA LYS A 121 0.27 -3.80 16.67
C LYS A 121 -1.00 -4.64 16.78
N ASP A 122 -2.01 -4.15 17.50
CA ASP A 122 -3.31 -4.82 17.62
C ASP A 122 -4.01 -4.88 16.25
N ARG A 123 -4.01 -3.76 15.51
CA ARG A 123 -4.53 -3.72 14.13
C ARG A 123 -3.78 -4.67 13.20
N ARG A 124 -2.45 -4.71 13.27
CA ARG A 124 -1.63 -5.68 12.53
C ARG A 124 -2.05 -7.12 12.85
N GLN A 125 -2.21 -7.46 14.13
CA GLN A 125 -2.61 -8.80 14.54
C GLN A 125 -3.98 -9.18 13.95
N THR A 126 -4.93 -8.26 13.91
CA THR A 126 -6.24 -8.45 13.28
C THR A 126 -6.12 -8.73 11.79
N VAL A 127 -5.31 -7.93 11.08
CA VAL A 127 -5.04 -8.13 9.65
C VAL A 127 -4.38 -9.49 9.41
N VAL A 128 -3.32 -9.83 10.15
CA VAL A 128 -2.62 -11.12 10.01
C VAL A 128 -3.57 -12.31 10.26
N THR A 129 -4.46 -12.23 11.25
CA THR A 129 -5.45 -13.29 11.51
C THR A 129 -6.39 -13.45 10.32
N GLY A 130 -6.96 -12.36 9.80
CA GLY A 130 -7.83 -12.42 8.62
C GLY A 130 -7.13 -12.97 7.36
N LEU A 131 -5.85 -12.64 7.17
CA LEU A 131 -5.05 -13.19 6.07
C LEU A 131 -4.80 -14.69 6.23
N LYS A 132 -4.51 -15.17 7.45
CA LYS A 132 -4.35 -16.61 7.75
C LYS A 132 -5.63 -17.39 7.49
N ASP A 133 -6.78 -16.86 7.86
CA ASP A 133 -8.08 -17.47 7.57
C ASP A 133 -8.31 -17.57 6.06
N LYS A 134 -7.90 -16.56 5.29
CA LYS A 134 -7.98 -16.59 3.84
C LYS A 134 -7.05 -17.64 3.22
N VAL A 135 -5.81 -17.78 3.72
CA VAL A 135 -4.90 -18.87 3.33
C VAL A 135 -5.52 -20.24 3.64
N GLY A 136 -6.16 -20.39 4.79
CA GLY A 136 -6.89 -21.61 5.14
C GLY A 136 -7.97 -21.99 4.12
N ARG A 137 -8.79 -21.01 3.70
CA ARG A 137 -9.81 -21.22 2.65
C ARG A 137 -9.19 -21.59 1.30
N LEU A 138 -8.10 -20.92 0.91
CA LEU A 138 -7.39 -21.25 -0.34
C LEU A 138 -6.81 -22.66 -0.32
N ASN A 139 -6.26 -23.12 0.81
CA ASN A 139 -5.75 -24.49 0.95
C ASN A 139 -6.87 -25.53 0.74
N LEU A 140 -8.09 -25.28 1.25
CA LEU A 140 -9.23 -26.16 1.00
C LEU A 140 -9.62 -26.16 -0.49
N GLN A 141 -9.71 -24.99 -1.11
CA GLN A 141 -10.02 -24.87 -2.53
C GLN A 141 -8.96 -25.56 -3.42
N ILE A 142 -7.68 -25.39 -3.11
CA ILE A 142 -6.58 -26.07 -3.83
C ILE A 142 -6.75 -27.57 -3.74
N LYS A 143 -7.01 -28.09 -2.53
CA LYS A 143 -7.23 -29.55 -2.33
C LYS A 143 -8.42 -30.07 -3.12
N GLU A 144 -9.52 -29.34 -3.14
CA GLU A 144 -10.72 -29.71 -3.91
C GLU A 144 -10.40 -29.75 -5.42
N LEU A 145 -9.74 -28.71 -5.97
CA LEU A 145 -9.36 -28.66 -7.37
C LEU A 145 -8.38 -29.79 -7.76
N GLN A 146 -7.43 -30.11 -6.88
CA GLN A 146 -6.53 -31.24 -7.08
C GLN A 146 -7.27 -32.59 -7.10
N THR A 147 -8.28 -32.74 -6.24
CA THR A 147 -9.13 -33.94 -6.21
C THR A 147 -9.94 -34.07 -7.51
N PHE A 148 -10.54 -32.97 -7.99
CA PHE A 148 -11.26 -32.97 -9.28
C PHE A 148 -10.33 -33.26 -10.45
N LEU A 149 -9.13 -32.70 -10.47
CA LEU A 149 -8.14 -32.98 -11.51
C LEU A 149 -7.72 -34.48 -11.52
N ALA A 150 -7.54 -35.08 -10.35
CA ALA A 150 -7.24 -36.50 -10.25
C ALA A 150 -8.40 -37.38 -10.75
N SER A 151 -9.65 -37.05 -10.39
CA SER A 151 -10.85 -37.73 -10.89
C SER A 151 -10.97 -37.63 -12.42
N LEU A 152 -10.74 -36.42 -12.96
CA LEU A 152 -10.78 -36.18 -14.40
C LEU A 152 -9.72 -37.03 -15.15
N LYS A 153 -8.51 -37.14 -14.60
CA LYS A 153 -7.46 -38.00 -15.16
C LYS A 153 -7.84 -39.48 -15.14
N MET A 154 -8.49 -39.96 -14.10
CA MET A 154 -9.00 -41.33 -14.02
C MET A 154 -10.07 -41.57 -15.13
N GLN A 155 -11.07 -40.68 -15.23
CA GLN A 155 -12.14 -40.81 -16.25
C GLN A 155 -11.59 -40.81 -17.67
N HIS A 156 -10.58 -40.00 -17.95
CA HIS A 156 -9.90 -39.96 -19.22
C HIS A 156 -9.13 -41.27 -19.47
N THR A 157 -8.44 -41.82 -18.47
CA THR A 157 -7.68 -43.08 -18.60
C THR A 157 -8.60 -44.29 -18.80
N THR A 158 -9.80 -44.27 -18.22
CA THR A 158 -10.81 -45.35 -18.40
C THR A 158 -11.61 -45.20 -19.69
N GLY A 159 -11.45 -44.10 -20.42
CA GLY A 159 -12.16 -43.83 -21.68
C GLY A 159 -13.59 -43.30 -21.45
N ASP A 160 -13.94 -42.89 -20.23
CA ASP A 160 -15.24 -42.31 -19.92
C ASP A 160 -15.42 -40.89 -20.50
N ILE A 161 -14.33 -40.19 -20.76
CA ILE A 161 -14.30 -38.89 -21.44
C ILE A 161 -13.26 -38.87 -22.55
N ASP A 162 -13.53 -38.10 -23.60
CA ASP A 162 -12.66 -37.92 -24.75
C ASP A 162 -11.53 -36.92 -24.50
N ASP A 163 -10.51 -36.91 -25.36
CA ASP A 163 -9.32 -36.07 -25.28
C ASP A 163 -9.67 -34.56 -25.26
N GLY A 164 -10.67 -34.14 -26.04
CA GLY A 164 -11.10 -32.74 -26.14
C GLY A 164 -11.70 -32.26 -24.83
N THR A 165 -12.68 -33.01 -24.29
CA THR A 165 -13.32 -32.74 -23.01
C THR A 165 -12.31 -32.74 -21.89
N TYR A 166 -11.39 -33.73 -21.87
CA TYR A 166 -10.33 -33.77 -20.86
C TYR A 166 -9.43 -32.52 -20.91
N LYS A 167 -8.97 -32.14 -22.09
CA LYS A 167 -8.08 -30.98 -22.29
C LYS A 167 -8.72 -29.70 -21.82
N ASP A 168 -9.97 -29.44 -22.18
CA ASP A 168 -10.69 -28.21 -21.82
C ASP A 168 -10.94 -28.15 -20.32
N ALA A 169 -11.40 -29.25 -19.71
CA ALA A 169 -11.69 -29.29 -18.27
C ALA A 169 -10.40 -29.23 -17.42
N SER A 170 -9.35 -30.02 -17.78
CA SER A 170 -8.07 -29.98 -17.06
C SER A 170 -7.40 -28.62 -17.16
N GLY A 171 -7.41 -27.97 -18.35
CA GLY A 171 -6.88 -26.64 -18.54
C GLY A 171 -7.57 -25.58 -17.66
N SER A 172 -8.90 -25.69 -17.51
CA SER A 172 -9.66 -24.80 -16.63
C SER A 172 -9.30 -24.99 -15.15
N ILE A 173 -9.18 -26.25 -14.69
CA ILE A 173 -8.79 -26.58 -13.31
C ILE A 173 -7.34 -26.12 -13.03
N GLU A 174 -6.42 -26.39 -13.94
CA GLU A 174 -5.01 -25.99 -13.81
C GLU A 174 -4.84 -24.46 -13.77
N ALA A 175 -5.59 -23.73 -14.60
CA ALA A 175 -5.63 -22.27 -14.52
C ALA A 175 -6.19 -21.78 -13.17
N GLY A 176 -7.19 -22.47 -12.63
CA GLY A 176 -7.75 -22.21 -11.30
C GLY A 176 -6.73 -22.45 -10.19
N LEU A 177 -6.01 -23.57 -10.23
CA LEU A 177 -4.94 -23.92 -9.30
C LEU A 177 -3.81 -22.89 -9.33
N ASN A 178 -3.33 -22.50 -10.50
CA ASN A 178 -2.27 -21.52 -10.65
C ASN A 178 -2.64 -20.17 -10.00
N ARG A 179 -3.89 -19.70 -10.21
CA ARG A 179 -4.39 -18.48 -9.57
C ARG A 179 -4.48 -18.61 -8.05
N ALA A 180 -4.95 -19.77 -7.56
CA ALA A 180 -5.07 -20.01 -6.12
C ALA A 180 -3.69 -20.11 -5.43
N PHE A 181 -2.70 -20.73 -6.06
CA PHE A 181 -1.32 -20.75 -5.57
C PHE A 181 -0.71 -19.35 -5.56
N SER A 182 -0.84 -18.59 -6.65
CA SER A 182 -0.32 -17.22 -6.71
C SER A 182 -0.92 -16.32 -5.62
N GLU A 183 -2.23 -16.43 -5.36
CA GLU A 183 -2.88 -15.67 -4.28
C GLU A 183 -2.38 -16.13 -2.91
N LYS A 184 -2.22 -17.42 -2.69
CA LYS A 184 -1.70 -17.97 -1.44
C LYS A 184 -0.27 -17.48 -1.16
N ASP A 185 0.61 -17.58 -2.13
CA ASP A 185 2.02 -17.16 -2.01
C ASP A 185 2.12 -15.65 -1.69
N ASP A 186 1.29 -14.82 -2.33
CA ASP A 186 1.22 -13.39 -2.06
C ASP A 186 0.72 -13.09 -0.63
N LEU A 187 -0.32 -13.80 -0.16
CA LEU A 187 -0.83 -13.68 1.20
C LEU A 187 0.23 -14.09 2.24
N GLU A 188 0.92 -15.20 2.02
CA GLU A 188 1.97 -15.71 2.92
C GLU A 188 3.16 -14.74 2.98
N ALA A 189 3.57 -14.16 1.84
CA ALA A 189 4.61 -13.14 1.78
C ALA A 189 4.22 -11.87 2.57
N VAL A 190 2.97 -11.42 2.46
CA VAL A 190 2.45 -10.26 3.22
C VAL A 190 2.41 -10.56 4.72
N ILE A 191 1.93 -11.73 5.12
CA ILE A 191 1.92 -12.17 6.53
C ILE A 191 3.35 -12.15 7.09
N GLU A 192 4.30 -12.72 6.35
CA GLU A 192 5.71 -12.77 6.76
C GLU A 192 6.30 -11.35 6.90
N GLY A 193 6.02 -10.46 5.94
CA GLY A 193 6.43 -9.05 5.98
C GLY A 193 5.91 -8.33 7.22
N LEU A 194 4.61 -8.44 7.49
CA LEU A 194 3.99 -7.85 8.68
C LEU A 194 4.55 -8.41 9.99
N MET A 195 4.89 -9.69 10.05
CA MET A 195 5.46 -10.31 11.25
C MET A 195 6.92 -9.91 11.48
N LYS A 196 7.69 -9.67 10.42
CA LYS A 196 9.10 -9.24 10.53
C LYS A 196 9.28 -7.81 11.03
N LEU A 197 8.25 -6.98 11.02
CA LEU A 197 8.32 -5.61 11.54
C LEU A 197 8.73 -5.54 13.02
N ASP A 198 8.39 -6.55 13.83
CA ASP A 198 8.84 -6.61 15.23
C ASP A 198 10.34 -6.89 15.36
N ILE A 199 10.91 -7.69 14.47
CA ILE A 199 12.33 -8.09 14.50
C ILE A 199 13.23 -6.93 14.11
N LYS A 200 12.81 -6.10 13.18
CA LYS A 200 13.52 -4.90 12.73
C LYS A 200 13.72 -3.86 13.85
N LEU A 201 12.95 -3.98 14.94
CA LEU A 201 13.04 -3.15 16.13
C LEU A 201 14.21 -3.51 17.05
N MET A 202 14.63 -4.76 17.05
CA MET A 202 15.70 -5.25 17.93
C MET A 202 17.11 -5.00 17.35
N THR A 203 17.21 -4.55 16.11
CA THR A 203 18.49 -4.22 15.49
C THR A 203 18.80 -2.74 15.77
N PRO A 204 19.87 -2.41 16.53
CA PRO A 204 20.26 -1.01 16.74
C PRO A 204 20.50 -0.35 15.38
N PRO A 205 20.13 0.94 15.21
CA PRO A 205 20.38 1.63 13.96
C PRO A 205 21.87 1.61 13.66
N GLN A 206 22.25 1.15 12.47
CA GLN A 206 23.57 1.40 11.95
C GLN A 206 23.71 2.91 11.82
N LEU A 207 24.49 3.52 12.71
CA LEU A 207 24.83 4.93 12.69
C LEU A 207 25.51 5.22 11.35
N THR A 208 24.80 5.86 10.43
CA THR A 208 25.47 6.60 9.38
C THR A 208 26.31 7.66 10.08
N PRO A 209 27.64 7.74 9.82
CA PRO A 209 28.48 8.72 10.49
C PRO A 209 27.93 10.11 10.18
N ARG A 210 27.55 10.82 11.25
CA ARG A 210 27.19 12.24 11.19
C ARG A 210 28.36 12.96 10.55
N ILE A 211 28.15 13.60 9.42
CA ILE A 211 29.09 14.56 8.87
C ILE A 211 29.26 15.65 9.94
N GLU A 212 30.38 15.62 10.66
CA GLU A 212 30.75 16.70 11.56
C GLU A 212 30.86 17.98 10.72
N VAL A 213 29.87 18.83 10.82
CA VAL A 213 30.00 20.23 10.39
C VAL A 213 30.97 20.87 11.37
N LYS A 214 32.23 20.94 10.94
CA LYS A 214 33.30 21.64 11.65
C LYS A 214 32.82 23.05 11.99
N PRO A 215 32.88 23.51 13.25
CA PRO A 215 32.53 24.89 13.57
C PRO A 215 33.40 25.82 12.77
N ALA A 216 32.79 26.76 12.06
CA ALA A 216 33.49 27.81 11.35
C ALA A 216 34.31 28.60 12.39
N THR A 217 35.64 28.60 12.22
CA THR A 217 36.59 29.39 12.98
C THR A 217 36.23 30.87 12.82
N PRO A 218 36.10 31.66 13.90
CA PRO A 218 35.83 33.09 13.76
C PRO A 218 37.08 33.77 13.14
N THR A 219 36.88 34.39 11.99
CA THR A 219 37.85 35.26 11.37
C THR A 219 38.07 36.48 12.25
N PRO A 220 39.34 36.89 12.55
CA PRO A 220 39.59 38.06 13.37
C PRO A 220 39.15 39.35 12.66
N ALA A 221 38.44 40.17 13.41
CA ALA A 221 37.97 41.48 12.98
C ALA A 221 39.16 42.42 12.67
N GLN A 222 39.17 42.99 11.46
CA GLN A 222 39.93 44.19 11.18
C GLN A 222 39.11 45.45 11.50
N PRO A 223 39.71 46.52 12.03
CA PRO A 223 38.98 47.71 12.45
C PRO A 223 38.58 48.59 11.28
N ALA A 224 37.33 48.98 11.27
CA ALA A 224 36.76 49.94 10.33
C ALA A 224 37.03 51.37 10.79
N THR A 225 37.46 52.23 9.85
CA THR A 225 37.37 53.68 9.95
C THR A 225 36.30 54.20 8.99
N PRO A 226 35.59 55.28 9.28
CA PRO A 226 34.31 55.59 8.69
C PRO A 226 34.38 56.54 7.51
N GLU A 227 33.48 56.36 6.54
CA GLU A 227 33.10 57.47 5.64
C GLU A 227 31.59 57.52 5.42
N VAL A 228 31.03 58.65 5.77
CA VAL A 228 29.66 59.08 5.61
C VAL A 228 29.41 59.53 4.17
N LYS A 229 28.46 58.96 3.48
CA LYS A 229 27.74 59.65 2.40
C LYS A 229 26.24 59.43 2.50
N LYS A 230 25.52 60.53 2.73
CA LYS A 230 24.09 60.66 2.66
C LYS A 230 23.64 60.52 1.21
N GLU A 231 22.68 59.70 0.92
CA GLU A 231 21.84 59.82 -0.25
C GLU A 231 20.35 59.65 0.12
N THR A 232 19.58 60.57 -0.47
CA THR A 232 18.19 60.91 -0.23
C THR A 232 17.22 59.83 -0.70
N PRO A 233 16.03 59.72 -0.09
CA PRO A 233 15.01 58.77 -0.51
C PRO A 233 14.23 59.24 -1.76
N ILE A 234 14.11 58.34 -2.72
CA ILE A 234 13.26 58.52 -3.91
C ILE A 234 11.82 58.15 -3.58
N ILE A 235 10.91 59.11 -3.62
CA ILE A 235 9.46 58.93 -3.51
C ILE A 235 8.93 58.55 -4.88
N VAL A 236 8.36 57.35 -5.03
CA VAL A 236 7.61 56.93 -6.23
C VAL A 236 6.11 57.18 -5.95
N ARG A 237 5.51 58.12 -6.68
CA ARG A 237 4.06 58.34 -6.74
C ARG A 237 3.46 57.34 -7.74
N PHE A 238 2.43 56.61 -7.30
CA PHE A 238 1.52 55.92 -8.20
C PHE A 238 0.37 56.86 -8.60
N GLU A 239 0.20 57.04 -9.90
CA GLU A 239 -1.02 57.66 -10.46
C GLU A 239 -1.98 56.53 -10.88
N GLU A 240 -3.21 56.62 -10.39
CA GLU A 240 -4.35 55.82 -10.87
C GLU A 240 -4.81 56.33 -12.25
N LYS A 241 -5.04 55.38 -13.14
CA LYS A 241 -6.01 55.50 -14.24
C LYS A 241 -6.65 54.15 -14.53
#